data_f5c7431d0bec6a303181ae7474e95388
#
_entry.id   f5c7431d0bec6a303181ae7474e95388
#
_cell.length_a   1.000
_cell.length_b   1.000
_cell.length_c   1.000
_cell.angle_alpha   90.00
_cell.angle_beta   90.00
_cell.angle_gamma   90.00
#
_symmetry.space_group_name_H-M   'P 1'
#
loop_
_entity.id
_entity.type
_entity.pdbx_description
1 polymer ?
#
loop_
_entity_poly.entity_id
_entity_poly.type
_entity_poly.pdbx_seq_one_letter_code
_entity_poly.pdbx_strand_id
1 'polypeptide(L)'
;MAWHFGDPFGEQRAATTSAVVIDRSHRSVIALTGDERLSWLNTISSQFVTDLADGRSAENLSLDGNGRIEDHFIQTDLDGTTWIDTEAHRGEPLAAFLTKMIFWAKVEVATRPDMAVLSLLGPQTRAGAVAQLLGVPPTASVYDAGPLADGGFWRVMPALGEHASVEAIDLVIPADQLITWWSSLTAVGVRPAGSWAHEALRVAALRPRLGIDTDDRAIPHEVNWIGSPDEMGAVHLNKGCYRGQETVARVHNLGKPPRQLLLLHLDGSADSRPVTGDPVTAGGRAVGRIGTVVEHFEYGPIALALVKRGVPADTALETGGTTAAIDPSSVPADDRVQAGRAAIEKLRGR
;
A
#
# COMPACT_ATOMS: atom_id res chain seq x y z
N MET A 1 -9.39 -17.62 -1.21
CA MET A 1 -9.64 -16.26 -1.73
C MET A 1 -10.22 -16.36 -3.13
N ALA A 2 -11.39 -15.76 -3.36
CA ALA A 2 -12.04 -15.74 -4.66
C ALA A 2 -11.43 -14.65 -5.57
N TRP A 3 -11.29 -14.95 -6.86
CA TRP A 3 -10.86 -13.98 -7.87
C TRP A 3 -12.00 -12.99 -8.19
N HIS A 4 -13.23 -13.48 -8.35
CA HIS A 4 -14.48 -12.75 -8.46
C HIS A 4 -15.67 -13.64 -8.08
N PHE A 5 -16.85 -13.07 -7.94
CA PHE A 5 -18.13 -13.76 -7.63
C PHE A 5 -19.08 -13.77 -8.81
N GLY A 6 -18.55 -13.76 -10.06
CA GLY A 6 -19.32 -13.89 -11.30
C GLY A 6 -19.50 -12.61 -12.12
N ASP A 7 -19.35 -11.44 -11.50
CA ASP A 7 -19.48 -10.14 -12.16
C ASP A 7 -18.34 -9.17 -11.74
N PRO A 8 -17.11 -9.38 -12.25
CA PRO A 8 -15.93 -8.63 -11.79
C PRO A 8 -16.02 -7.12 -11.99
N PHE A 9 -16.69 -6.65 -13.04
CA PHE A 9 -16.92 -5.22 -13.26
C PHE A 9 -18.05 -4.65 -12.40
N GLY A 10 -19.11 -5.42 -12.18
CA GLY A 10 -20.18 -5.05 -11.26
C GLY A 10 -19.72 -5.02 -9.80
N GLU A 11 -18.76 -5.85 -9.42
CA GLU A 11 -18.12 -5.82 -8.11
C GLU A 11 -17.30 -4.55 -7.91
N GLN A 12 -16.54 -4.11 -8.91
CA GLN A 12 -15.82 -2.84 -8.90
C GLN A 12 -16.77 -1.64 -8.80
N ARG A 13 -17.83 -1.61 -9.66
CA ARG A 13 -18.86 -0.55 -9.58
C ARG A 13 -19.58 -0.52 -8.24
N ALA A 14 -19.85 -1.66 -7.64
CA ALA A 14 -20.47 -1.72 -6.31
C ALA A 14 -19.59 -1.06 -5.24
N ALA A 15 -18.27 -1.20 -5.33
CA ALA A 15 -17.34 -0.54 -4.44
C ALA A 15 -17.34 1.00 -4.58
N THR A 16 -17.75 1.56 -5.71
CA THR A 16 -17.86 3.03 -5.87
C THR A 16 -19.18 3.61 -5.37
N THR A 17 -20.22 2.80 -5.18
CA THR A 17 -21.58 3.27 -4.88
C THR A 17 -22.18 2.71 -3.60
N SER A 18 -21.64 1.59 -3.08
CA SER A 18 -22.18 0.90 -1.91
C SER A 18 -21.04 0.43 -0.99
N ALA A 19 -21.11 -0.80 -0.48
CA ALA A 19 -20.03 -1.45 0.24
C ALA A 19 -19.81 -2.86 -0.31
N VAL A 20 -18.55 -3.23 -0.48
CA VAL A 20 -18.15 -4.59 -0.83
C VAL A 20 -17.19 -5.16 0.22
N VAL A 21 -17.17 -6.49 0.38
CA VAL A 21 -16.20 -7.20 1.24
C VAL A 21 -15.33 -8.11 0.36
N ILE A 22 -14.02 -8.08 0.65
CA ILE A 22 -13.00 -8.83 -0.08
C ILE A 22 -12.18 -9.63 0.92
N ASP A 23 -12.07 -10.94 0.67
CA ASP A 23 -11.19 -11.82 1.43
C ASP A 23 -9.73 -11.56 1.07
N ARG A 24 -8.95 -11.12 2.06
CA ARG A 24 -7.50 -10.92 1.99
C ARG A 24 -6.75 -11.79 3.02
N SER A 25 -7.33 -12.90 3.43
CA SER A 25 -6.76 -13.83 4.41
C SER A 25 -5.41 -14.43 4.01
N HIS A 26 -4.97 -14.24 2.76
CA HIS A 26 -3.62 -14.58 2.31
C HIS A 26 -2.52 -13.69 2.91
N ARG A 27 -2.86 -12.52 3.48
CA ARG A 27 -1.85 -11.66 4.12
C ARG A 27 -1.34 -12.32 5.41
N SER A 28 -0.04 -12.20 5.62
CA SER A 28 0.58 -12.70 6.85
C SER A 28 0.46 -11.68 7.98
N VAL A 29 0.06 -12.14 9.15
CA VAL A 29 -0.07 -11.32 10.36
C VAL A 29 1.02 -11.67 11.37
N ILE A 30 1.61 -10.66 11.99
CA ILE A 30 2.65 -10.75 13.03
C ILE A 30 2.22 -9.87 14.20
N ALA A 31 2.40 -10.32 15.42
CA ALA A 31 2.18 -9.54 16.64
C ALA A 31 3.52 -9.22 17.31
N LEU A 32 3.67 -7.98 17.73
CA LEU A 32 4.76 -7.51 18.59
C LEU A 32 4.18 -7.16 19.95
N THR A 33 4.76 -7.70 21.01
CA THR A 33 4.40 -7.37 22.38
C THR A 33 5.63 -6.88 23.17
N GLY A 34 5.41 -6.30 24.33
CA GLY A 34 6.45 -5.73 25.18
C GLY A 34 6.48 -4.21 25.18
N ASP A 35 6.93 -3.64 26.30
CA ASP A 35 6.88 -2.20 26.56
C ASP A 35 7.75 -1.38 25.60
N GLU A 36 8.80 -1.98 25.05
CA GLU A 36 9.74 -1.29 24.16
C GLU A 36 9.40 -1.48 22.67
N ARG A 37 8.27 -2.14 22.32
CA ARG A 37 7.92 -2.51 20.94
C ARG A 37 7.93 -1.34 19.94
N LEU A 38 7.33 -0.20 20.30
CA LEU A 38 7.26 0.96 19.41
C LEU A 38 8.62 1.67 19.28
N SER A 39 9.31 1.91 20.40
CA SER A 39 10.63 2.55 20.39
C SER A 39 11.66 1.69 19.65
N TRP A 40 11.62 0.37 19.84
CA TRP A 40 12.48 -0.58 19.14
C TRP A 40 12.12 -0.62 17.63
N LEU A 41 10.86 -0.79 17.26
CA LEU A 41 10.43 -0.81 15.85
C LEU A 41 10.82 0.48 15.14
N ASN A 42 10.71 1.61 15.83
CA ASN A 42 11.14 2.90 15.31
C ASN A 42 12.63 2.94 14.93
N THR A 43 13.50 2.19 15.61
CA THR A 43 14.96 2.19 15.30
C THR A 43 15.32 1.34 14.07
N ILE A 44 14.49 0.36 13.71
CA ILE A 44 14.82 -0.63 12.67
C ILE A 44 13.98 -0.47 11.39
N SER A 45 13.00 0.42 11.39
CA SER A 45 12.09 0.65 10.27
C SER A 45 12.01 2.14 9.88
N SER A 46 11.40 2.47 8.77
CA SER A 46 11.49 3.79 8.15
C SER A 46 10.46 4.81 8.62
N GLN A 47 9.34 4.38 9.24
CA GLN A 47 8.29 5.27 9.72
C GLN A 47 8.56 5.72 11.16
N PHE A 48 8.14 6.93 11.52
CA PHE A 48 8.17 7.42 12.90
C PHE A 48 6.98 6.85 13.67
N VAL A 49 7.26 6.02 14.66
CA VAL A 49 6.24 5.25 15.37
C VAL A 49 6.42 5.23 16.90
N THR A 50 7.45 5.90 17.42
CA THR A 50 7.70 5.94 18.88
C THR A 50 6.48 6.46 19.65
N ASP A 51 5.81 7.47 19.11
CA ASP A 51 4.66 8.13 19.74
C ASP A 51 3.32 7.72 19.09
N LEU A 52 3.30 6.56 18.39
CA LEU A 52 2.07 6.04 17.81
C LEU A 52 1.08 5.75 18.93
N ALA A 53 -0.04 6.47 18.93
CA ALA A 53 -1.05 6.31 19.97
C ALA A 53 -1.78 4.96 19.85
N ASP A 54 -2.31 4.48 20.97
CA ASP A 54 -3.23 3.34 20.99
C ASP A 54 -4.42 3.59 20.05
N GLY A 55 -4.81 2.58 19.26
CA GLY A 55 -5.83 2.73 18.23
C GLY A 55 -5.37 3.46 16.96
N ARG A 56 -4.05 3.50 16.68
CA ARG A 56 -3.51 4.11 15.46
C ARG A 56 -2.74 3.12 14.62
N SER A 57 -2.78 3.34 13.32
CA SER A 57 -2.05 2.55 12.31
C SER A 57 -1.05 3.42 11.55
N ALA A 58 -0.13 2.80 10.85
CA ALA A 58 0.78 3.45 9.91
C ALA A 58 1.31 2.44 8.89
N GLU A 59 1.66 2.90 7.70
CA GLU A 59 2.48 2.13 6.77
C GLU A 59 3.96 2.30 7.11
N ASN A 60 4.74 1.25 6.90
CA ASN A 60 6.15 1.22 7.28
C ASN A 60 6.96 0.34 6.34
N LEU A 61 8.28 0.59 6.26
CA LEU A 61 9.20 -0.20 5.45
C LEU A 61 10.37 -0.72 6.28
N SER A 62 10.83 -1.92 5.92
CA SER A 62 12.20 -2.36 6.16
C SER A 62 13.03 -2.06 4.89
N LEU A 63 14.18 -1.43 5.06
CA LEU A 63 15.09 -1.09 3.96
C LEU A 63 16.42 -1.82 4.12
N ASP A 64 17.11 -2.08 3.02
CA ASP A 64 18.49 -2.53 3.04
C ASP A 64 19.46 -1.37 3.35
N GLY A 65 20.75 -1.65 3.50
CA GLY A 65 21.80 -0.63 3.74
C GLY A 65 21.95 0.39 2.59
N ASN A 66 21.43 0.08 1.40
CA ASN A 66 21.40 0.96 0.23
C ASN A 66 20.10 1.74 0.08
N GLY A 67 19.16 1.61 1.02
CA GLY A 67 17.84 2.26 0.99
C GLY A 67 16.85 1.62 0.02
N ARG A 68 17.06 0.36 -0.38
CA ARG A 68 16.12 -0.42 -1.18
C ARG A 68 15.07 -1.05 -0.29
N ILE A 69 13.88 -1.20 -0.81
CA ILE A 69 12.74 -1.76 -0.06
C ILE A 69 12.89 -3.27 0.06
N GLU A 70 13.00 -3.76 1.29
CA GLU A 70 12.97 -5.20 1.61
C GLU A 70 11.55 -5.63 1.98
N ASP A 71 10.86 -4.85 2.84
CA ASP A 71 9.50 -5.13 3.27
C ASP A 71 8.63 -3.86 3.25
N HIS A 72 7.36 -4.05 2.95
CA HIS A 72 6.29 -3.10 3.20
C HIS A 72 5.25 -3.77 4.08
N PHE A 73 4.86 -3.11 5.14
CA PHE A 73 3.87 -3.62 6.06
C PHE A 73 3.01 -2.50 6.64
N ILE A 74 1.81 -2.86 7.06
CA ILE A 74 0.93 -1.99 7.80
C ILE A 74 1.00 -2.42 9.26
N GLN A 75 1.20 -1.47 10.15
CA GLN A 75 1.19 -1.70 11.58
C GLN A 75 0.03 -0.99 12.23
N THR A 76 -0.53 -1.60 13.27
CA THR A 76 -1.61 -1.06 14.11
C THR A 76 -1.24 -1.29 15.56
N ASP A 77 -1.14 -0.25 16.37
CA ASP A 77 -0.95 -0.40 17.81
C ASP A 77 -2.29 -0.36 18.50
N LEU A 78 -2.62 -1.43 19.21
CA LEU A 78 -3.91 -1.58 19.91
C LEU A 78 -3.76 -2.48 21.13
N ASP A 79 -4.23 -1.99 22.28
CA ASP A 79 -4.24 -2.74 23.56
C ASP A 79 -2.88 -3.36 23.90
N GLY A 80 -1.80 -2.59 23.79
CA GLY A 80 -0.45 -3.03 24.11
C GLY A 80 0.19 -4.02 23.15
N THR A 81 -0.42 -4.27 22.00
CA THR A 81 0.11 -5.11 20.91
C THR A 81 0.22 -4.30 19.64
N THR A 82 1.39 -4.35 18.99
CA THR A 82 1.54 -3.84 17.62
C THR A 82 1.31 -4.98 16.64
N TRP A 83 0.20 -4.91 15.94
CA TRP A 83 -0.18 -5.85 14.88
C TRP A 83 0.43 -5.41 13.57
N ILE A 84 1.11 -6.31 12.88
CA ILE A 84 1.71 -6.07 11.57
C ILE A 84 1.07 -7.02 10.57
N ASP A 85 0.72 -6.53 9.38
CA ASP A 85 0.39 -7.40 8.27
C ASP A 85 1.15 -7.01 7.00
N THR A 86 1.53 -8.01 6.24
CA THR A 86 2.34 -7.87 5.02
C THR A 86 1.91 -8.88 3.95
N GLU A 87 2.51 -8.79 2.76
CA GLU A 87 2.31 -9.77 1.69
C GLU A 87 2.71 -11.18 2.15
N ALA A 88 1.94 -12.19 1.73
CA ALA A 88 2.12 -13.58 2.17
C ALA A 88 3.57 -14.08 2.07
N HIS A 89 4.24 -13.78 0.95
CA HIS A 89 5.63 -14.22 0.71
C HIS A 89 6.66 -13.49 1.58
N ARG A 90 6.25 -12.41 2.28
CA ARG A 90 7.13 -11.63 3.17
C ARG A 90 6.89 -11.91 4.65
N GLY A 91 5.85 -12.64 5.01
CA GLY A 91 5.49 -12.88 6.41
C GLY A 91 6.63 -13.53 7.21
N GLU A 92 7.10 -14.69 6.79
CA GLU A 92 8.21 -15.38 7.46
C GLU A 92 9.54 -14.62 7.37
N PRO A 93 9.98 -14.09 6.20
CA PRO A 93 11.19 -13.26 6.13
C PRO A 93 11.16 -12.04 7.04
N LEU A 94 10.03 -11.32 7.09
CA LEU A 94 9.87 -10.16 7.97
C LEU A 94 9.91 -10.57 9.44
N ALA A 95 9.19 -11.62 9.85
CA ALA A 95 9.23 -12.13 11.23
C ALA A 95 10.64 -12.55 11.65
N ALA A 96 11.38 -13.21 10.76
CA ALA A 96 12.77 -13.61 11.01
C ALA A 96 13.70 -12.39 11.14
N PHE A 97 13.53 -11.37 10.28
CA PHE A 97 14.25 -10.10 10.38
C PHE A 97 13.96 -9.40 11.71
N LEU A 98 12.69 -9.22 12.06
CA LEU A 98 12.27 -8.60 13.31
C LEU A 98 12.86 -9.35 14.52
N THR A 99 12.75 -10.67 14.56
CA THR A 99 13.30 -11.51 15.63
C THR A 99 14.83 -11.35 15.75
N LYS A 100 15.53 -11.32 14.62
CA LYS A 100 16.99 -11.12 14.60
C LYS A 100 17.42 -9.76 15.13
N MET A 101 16.56 -8.76 15.00
CA MET A 101 16.85 -7.39 15.46
C MET A 101 16.52 -7.16 16.94
N ILE A 102 16.03 -8.15 17.66
CA ILE A 102 15.84 -8.11 19.10
C ILE A 102 17.19 -8.43 19.76
N PHE A 103 17.94 -7.41 20.18
CA PHE A 103 19.20 -7.62 20.93
C PHE A 103 18.92 -7.69 22.43
N TRP A 104 18.55 -6.56 23.04
CA TRP A 104 18.24 -6.44 24.47
C TRP A 104 16.87 -5.78 24.71
N ALA A 105 16.16 -5.44 23.63
CA ALA A 105 14.85 -4.83 23.73
C ALA A 105 13.85 -5.81 24.34
N LYS A 106 12.97 -5.30 25.20
CA LYS A 106 11.88 -6.08 25.80
C LYS A 106 10.73 -6.17 24.81
N VAL A 107 10.91 -6.99 23.78
CA VAL A 107 9.97 -7.21 22.68
C VAL A 107 9.89 -8.69 22.39
N GLU A 108 8.69 -9.16 22.12
CA GLU A 108 8.43 -10.49 21.56
C GLU A 108 7.82 -10.36 20.18
N VAL A 109 8.25 -11.21 19.25
CA VAL A 109 7.74 -11.30 17.87
C VAL A 109 7.08 -12.65 17.68
N ALA A 110 5.81 -12.66 17.30
CA ALA A 110 5.05 -13.88 17.06
C ALA A 110 4.31 -13.81 15.71
N THR A 111 4.49 -14.80 14.86
CA THR A 111 3.62 -14.98 13.68
C THR A 111 2.22 -15.39 14.14
N ARG A 112 1.19 -14.88 13.48
CA ARG A 112 -0.21 -15.08 13.85
C ARG A 112 -1.01 -15.68 12.68
N PRO A 113 -0.77 -16.96 12.37
CA PRO A 113 -1.53 -17.67 11.32
C PRO A 113 -3.00 -17.89 11.70
N ASP A 114 -3.34 -17.67 12.95
CA ASP A 114 -4.70 -17.68 13.52
C ASP A 114 -5.48 -16.38 13.26
N MET A 115 -4.90 -15.41 12.53
CA MET A 115 -5.54 -14.15 12.16
C MET A 115 -5.73 -14.07 10.64
N ALA A 116 -6.78 -13.39 10.22
CA ALA A 116 -7.14 -13.15 8.82
C ALA A 116 -7.46 -11.68 8.57
N VAL A 117 -7.31 -11.24 7.32
CA VAL A 117 -7.65 -9.87 6.90
C VAL A 117 -8.83 -9.91 5.93
N LEU A 118 -9.85 -9.10 6.20
CA LEU A 118 -10.90 -8.74 5.26
C LEU A 118 -10.78 -7.26 4.93
N SER A 119 -11.02 -6.87 3.68
CA SER A 119 -11.11 -5.45 3.29
C SER A 119 -12.53 -5.11 2.88
N LEU A 120 -13.07 -4.04 3.42
CA LEU A 120 -14.33 -3.43 3.01
C LEU A 120 -14.01 -2.19 2.20
N LEU A 121 -14.63 -2.08 1.03
CA LEU A 121 -14.45 -0.94 0.13
C LEU A 121 -15.79 -0.29 -0.18
N GLY A 122 -15.82 1.04 -0.18
CA GLY A 122 -16.95 1.82 -0.66
C GLY A 122 -17.51 2.83 0.34
N PRO A 123 -18.34 3.78 -0.13
CA PRO A 123 -18.85 4.90 0.69
C PRO A 123 -19.82 4.47 1.80
N GLN A 124 -20.36 3.25 1.73
CA GLN A 124 -21.27 2.75 2.76
C GLN A 124 -20.56 1.92 3.85
N THR A 125 -19.25 1.78 3.80
CA THR A 125 -18.47 1.04 4.82
C THR A 125 -18.55 1.67 6.21
N ARG A 126 -18.81 2.97 6.28
CA ARG A 126 -18.98 3.73 7.54
C ARG A 126 -20.38 4.30 7.70
N ALA A 127 -21.38 3.69 7.07
CA ALA A 127 -22.77 4.16 7.12
C ALA A 127 -23.74 3.05 7.57
N GLY A 128 -24.87 3.45 8.13
CA GLY A 128 -26.00 2.57 8.43
C GLY A 128 -25.65 1.35 9.27
N ALA A 129 -26.17 0.20 8.86
CA ALA A 129 -26.00 -1.07 9.56
C ALA A 129 -24.54 -1.58 9.55
N VAL A 130 -23.76 -1.24 8.53
CA VAL A 130 -22.33 -1.62 8.45
C VAL A 130 -21.53 -0.90 9.55
N ALA A 131 -21.71 0.42 9.68
CA ALA A 131 -21.05 1.18 10.74
C ALA A 131 -21.44 0.69 12.15
N GLN A 132 -22.71 0.33 12.35
CA GLN A 132 -23.18 -0.22 13.61
C GLN A 132 -22.57 -1.59 13.91
N LEU A 133 -22.46 -2.47 12.89
CA LEU A 133 -21.85 -3.79 13.03
C LEU A 133 -20.36 -3.70 13.40
N LEU A 134 -19.64 -2.77 12.77
CA LEU A 134 -18.19 -2.61 12.97
C LEU A 134 -17.84 -1.76 14.20
N GLY A 135 -18.75 -0.93 14.70
CA GLY A 135 -18.46 0.04 15.76
C GLY A 135 -17.50 1.16 15.33
N VAL A 136 -17.37 1.42 14.01
CA VAL A 136 -16.49 2.48 13.50
C VAL A 136 -17.12 3.84 13.75
N PRO A 137 -16.46 4.76 14.48
CA PRO A 137 -16.97 6.11 14.68
C PRO A 137 -17.07 6.88 13.36
N PRO A 138 -18.10 7.71 13.16
CA PRO A 138 -18.22 8.55 11.96
C PRO A 138 -17.06 9.53 11.79
N THR A 139 -16.39 9.89 12.89
CA THR A 139 -15.24 10.80 12.93
C THR A 139 -13.91 10.11 12.70
N ALA A 140 -13.89 8.77 12.54
CA ALA A 140 -12.66 8.03 12.32
C ALA A 140 -11.93 8.52 11.05
N SER A 141 -10.65 8.80 11.19
CA SER A 141 -9.75 9.27 10.14
C SER A 141 -8.92 8.11 9.58
N VAL A 142 -8.24 8.34 8.47
CA VAL A 142 -7.27 7.38 7.93
C VAL A 142 -6.27 6.99 9.01
N TYR A 143 -6.02 5.69 9.12
CA TYR A 143 -5.18 5.03 10.13
C TYR A 143 -5.73 5.03 11.57
N ASP A 144 -6.95 5.50 11.82
CA ASP A 144 -7.63 5.14 13.08
C ASP A 144 -7.98 3.67 13.08
N ALA A 145 -7.89 3.06 14.25
CA ALA A 145 -8.24 1.67 14.50
C ALA A 145 -9.00 1.53 15.82
N GLY A 146 -9.74 0.46 15.96
CA GLY A 146 -10.45 0.15 17.20
C GLY A 146 -10.87 -1.30 17.26
N PRO A 147 -11.21 -1.80 18.46
CA PRO A 147 -11.56 -3.19 18.68
C PRO A 147 -12.88 -3.56 17.98
N LEU A 148 -13.00 -4.82 17.59
CA LEU A 148 -14.25 -5.46 17.20
C LEU A 148 -14.83 -6.25 18.38
N ALA A 149 -16.17 -6.34 18.45
CA ALA A 149 -16.85 -6.98 19.56
C ALA A 149 -16.47 -8.46 19.75
N ASP A 150 -16.25 -9.19 18.67
CA ASP A 150 -15.96 -10.62 18.68
C ASP A 150 -14.45 -10.94 18.55
N GLY A 151 -13.60 -9.97 18.89
CA GLY A 151 -12.15 -10.08 18.78
C GLY A 151 -11.60 -9.57 17.45
N GLY A 152 -10.30 -9.23 17.45
CA GLY A 152 -9.68 -8.51 16.33
C GLY A 152 -9.99 -7.01 16.36
N PHE A 153 -9.76 -6.34 15.24
CA PHE A 153 -9.92 -4.89 15.15
C PHE A 153 -10.26 -4.45 13.72
N TRP A 154 -10.86 -3.28 13.61
CA TRP A 154 -10.99 -2.53 12.36
C TRP A 154 -9.91 -1.45 12.28
N ARG A 155 -9.53 -1.07 11.07
CA ARG A 155 -8.72 0.13 10.81
C ARG A 155 -9.15 0.80 9.51
N VAL A 156 -9.15 2.13 9.51
CA VAL A 156 -9.43 2.93 8.30
C VAL A 156 -8.16 3.03 7.47
N MET A 157 -8.23 2.64 6.21
CA MET A 157 -7.11 2.65 5.29
C MET A 157 -7.21 3.82 4.31
N PRO A 158 -6.10 4.24 3.68
CA PRO A 158 -6.15 5.18 2.57
C PRO A 158 -7.13 4.73 1.50
N ALA A 159 -7.94 5.66 1.02
CA ALA A 159 -8.95 5.39 0.01
C ALA A 159 -8.33 4.89 -1.30
N LEU A 160 -9.07 4.08 -2.03
CA LEU A 160 -8.70 3.52 -3.32
C LEU A 160 -9.49 4.17 -4.46
N GLY A 161 -9.34 3.64 -5.69
CA GLY A 161 -9.99 4.17 -6.87
C GLY A 161 -9.40 5.50 -7.34
N GLU A 162 -9.96 6.01 -8.43
CA GLU A 162 -9.55 7.30 -8.98
C GLU A 162 -9.77 8.42 -7.96
N HIS A 163 -8.79 9.32 -7.84
CA HIS A 163 -8.82 10.44 -6.90
C HIS A 163 -9.13 10.04 -5.43
N ALA A 164 -8.76 8.81 -5.04
CA ALA A 164 -9.04 8.27 -3.70
C ALA A 164 -10.54 8.36 -3.31
N SER A 165 -11.40 7.98 -4.25
CA SER A 165 -12.86 8.13 -4.13
C SER A 165 -13.55 6.96 -3.41
N VAL A 166 -12.87 5.83 -3.21
CA VAL A 166 -13.40 4.61 -2.62
C VAL A 166 -12.85 4.42 -1.22
N GLU A 167 -13.66 4.66 -0.19
CA GLU A 167 -13.28 4.44 1.21
C GLU A 167 -12.85 2.98 1.45
N ALA A 168 -11.89 2.78 2.34
CA ALA A 168 -11.34 1.47 2.65
C ALA A 168 -11.23 1.26 4.18
N ILE A 169 -11.69 0.10 4.64
CA ILE A 169 -11.54 -0.38 6.01
C ILE A 169 -11.01 -1.80 5.94
N ASP A 170 -9.95 -2.08 6.67
CA ASP A 170 -9.53 -3.47 6.91
C ASP A 170 -10.06 -3.95 8.26
N LEU A 171 -10.47 -5.21 8.30
CA LEU A 171 -10.73 -5.97 9.51
C LEU A 171 -9.63 -7.00 9.68
N VAL A 172 -8.96 -7.00 10.80
CA VAL A 172 -8.01 -8.05 11.20
C VAL A 172 -8.67 -8.87 12.29
N ILE A 173 -9.05 -10.08 11.97
CA ILE A 173 -9.98 -10.92 12.77
C ILE A 173 -9.38 -12.30 13.03
N PRO A 174 -9.81 -13.01 14.09
CA PRO A 174 -9.50 -14.43 14.23
C PRO A 174 -9.94 -15.22 12.99
N ALA A 175 -9.07 -16.08 12.47
CA ALA A 175 -9.31 -16.80 11.21
C ALA A 175 -10.51 -17.76 11.29
N ASP A 176 -10.79 -18.29 12.47
CA ASP A 176 -11.98 -19.12 12.74
C ASP A 176 -13.28 -18.32 12.70
N GLN A 177 -13.24 -16.99 12.83
CA GLN A 177 -14.38 -16.08 12.73
C GLN A 177 -14.64 -15.57 11.31
N LEU A 178 -13.78 -15.92 10.33
CA LEU A 178 -13.88 -15.39 8.97
C LEU A 178 -15.26 -15.62 8.34
N ILE A 179 -15.80 -16.82 8.45
CA ILE A 179 -17.13 -17.17 7.89
C ILE A 179 -18.25 -16.41 8.61
N THR A 180 -18.14 -16.25 9.92
CA THR A 180 -19.11 -15.51 10.74
C THR A 180 -19.14 -14.05 10.32
N TRP A 181 -17.98 -13.39 10.23
CA TRP A 181 -17.87 -12.00 9.77
C TRP A 181 -18.36 -11.82 8.33
N TRP A 182 -17.99 -12.73 7.44
CA TRP A 182 -18.47 -12.72 6.06
C TRP A 182 -20.00 -12.78 5.99
N SER A 183 -20.61 -13.69 6.75
CA SER A 183 -22.06 -13.83 6.81
C SER A 183 -22.75 -12.62 7.42
N SER A 184 -22.22 -12.06 8.51
CA SER A 184 -22.75 -10.87 9.17
C SER A 184 -22.71 -9.65 8.26
N LEU A 185 -21.58 -9.44 7.54
CA LEU A 185 -21.42 -8.34 6.59
C LEU A 185 -22.40 -8.47 5.41
N THR A 186 -22.55 -9.69 4.86
CA THR A 186 -23.49 -9.90 3.76
C THR A 186 -24.94 -9.75 4.20
N ALA A 187 -25.27 -10.13 5.42
CA ALA A 187 -26.61 -9.95 5.99
C ALA A 187 -27.01 -8.48 6.16
N VAL A 188 -26.05 -7.58 6.37
CA VAL A 188 -26.28 -6.12 6.42
C VAL A 188 -26.14 -5.43 5.08
N GLY A 189 -26.04 -6.19 3.98
CA GLY A 189 -26.07 -5.67 2.61
C GLY A 189 -24.70 -5.39 1.98
N VAL A 190 -23.59 -5.77 2.64
CA VAL A 190 -22.27 -5.68 2.02
C VAL A 190 -22.15 -6.75 0.94
N ARG A 191 -21.82 -6.36 -0.31
CA ARG A 191 -21.73 -7.28 -1.43
C ARG A 191 -20.38 -8.02 -1.41
N PRO A 192 -20.34 -9.36 -1.59
CA PRO A 192 -19.10 -10.07 -1.87
C PRO A 192 -18.41 -9.54 -3.14
N ALA A 193 -17.09 -9.32 -3.05
CA ALA A 193 -16.26 -8.99 -4.20
C ALA A 193 -14.93 -9.76 -4.13
N GLY A 194 -14.37 -10.06 -5.28
CA GLY A 194 -13.12 -10.81 -5.36
C GLY A 194 -11.89 -9.92 -5.36
N SER A 195 -10.73 -10.56 -5.30
CA SER A 195 -9.44 -9.87 -5.31
C SER A 195 -9.23 -9.01 -6.55
N TRP A 196 -9.88 -9.33 -7.68
CA TRP A 196 -9.83 -8.51 -8.89
C TRP A 196 -10.36 -7.09 -8.65
N ALA A 197 -11.47 -6.93 -7.92
CA ALA A 197 -12.00 -5.60 -7.61
C ALA A 197 -11.01 -4.78 -6.76
N HIS A 198 -10.37 -5.40 -5.74
CA HIS A 198 -9.34 -4.74 -4.95
C HIS A 198 -8.13 -4.32 -5.81
N GLU A 199 -7.63 -5.22 -6.66
CA GLU A 199 -6.48 -4.94 -7.51
C GLU A 199 -6.76 -3.80 -8.51
N ALA A 200 -7.94 -3.79 -9.13
CA ALA A 200 -8.32 -2.74 -10.07
C ALA A 200 -8.38 -1.36 -9.38
N LEU A 201 -9.01 -1.28 -8.21
CA LEU A 201 -9.17 -0.02 -7.48
C LEU A 201 -7.85 0.48 -6.88
N ARG A 202 -6.95 -0.40 -6.40
CA ARG A 202 -5.64 0.03 -5.91
C ARG A 202 -4.71 0.51 -7.03
N VAL A 203 -4.78 -0.13 -8.22
CA VAL A 203 -4.02 0.29 -9.40
C VAL A 203 -4.45 1.67 -9.83
N ALA A 204 -5.76 1.93 -9.92
CA ALA A 204 -6.31 3.25 -10.22
C ALA A 204 -5.92 4.31 -9.18
N ALA A 205 -5.70 3.91 -7.92
CA ALA A 205 -5.23 4.78 -6.84
C ALA A 205 -3.69 4.91 -6.76
N LEU A 206 -2.92 4.36 -7.71
CA LEU A 206 -1.44 4.34 -7.67
C LEU A 206 -0.87 3.74 -6.37
N ARG A 207 -1.57 2.77 -5.76
CA ARG A 207 -1.12 2.09 -4.53
C ARG A 207 -0.33 0.82 -4.89
N PRO A 208 1.00 0.83 -4.77
CA PRO A 208 1.83 -0.30 -5.19
C PRO A 208 1.77 -1.50 -4.23
N ARG A 209 2.03 -2.69 -4.75
CA ARG A 209 2.28 -3.92 -3.99
C ARG A 209 3.76 -4.30 -4.09
N LEU A 210 4.32 -4.62 -2.94
CA LEU A 210 5.71 -5.09 -2.83
C LEU A 210 5.91 -6.39 -3.64
N GLY A 211 6.99 -6.44 -4.43
CA GLY A 211 7.37 -7.59 -5.24
C GLY A 211 6.60 -7.73 -6.56
N ILE A 212 5.48 -7.04 -6.72
CA ILE A 212 4.70 -7.00 -7.97
C ILE A 212 5.00 -5.68 -8.71
N ASP A 213 4.72 -4.56 -8.05
CA ASP A 213 4.93 -3.21 -8.61
C ASP A 213 6.33 -2.67 -8.27
N THR A 214 7.07 -3.36 -7.42
CA THR A 214 8.47 -3.09 -7.09
C THR A 214 9.38 -4.22 -7.56
N ASP A 215 10.66 -3.94 -7.70
CA ASP A 215 11.73 -4.91 -7.89
C ASP A 215 12.75 -4.84 -6.74
N ASP A 216 13.79 -5.67 -6.79
CA ASP A 216 14.87 -5.75 -5.80
C ASP A 216 15.73 -4.47 -5.70
N ARG A 217 15.53 -3.51 -6.59
CA ARG A 217 16.25 -2.22 -6.65
C ARG A 217 15.38 -1.05 -6.29
N ALA A 218 14.08 -1.27 -6.09
CA ALA A 218 13.14 -0.20 -5.82
C ALA A 218 13.47 0.55 -4.52
N ILE A 219 13.38 1.87 -4.58
CA ILE A 219 13.54 2.77 -3.42
C ILE A 219 12.21 3.47 -3.13
N PRO A 220 11.95 3.92 -1.90
CA PRO A 220 10.67 4.49 -1.50
C PRO A 220 10.20 5.67 -2.35
N HIS A 221 11.12 6.49 -2.85
CA HIS A 221 10.83 7.64 -3.70
C HIS A 221 10.23 7.27 -5.07
N GLU A 222 10.52 6.07 -5.57
CA GLU A 222 10.05 5.61 -6.88
C GLU A 222 8.57 5.21 -6.85
N VAL A 223 8.05 4.88 -5.67
CA VAL A 223 6.73 4.27 -5.48
C VAL A 223 5.82 5.06 -4.53
N ASN A 224 6.08 6.35 -4.36
CA ASN A 224 5.27 7.29 -3.57
C ASN A 224 5.12 6.91 -2.08
N TRP A 225 6.10 6.22 -1.48
CA TRP A 225 6.07 5.84 -0.06
C TRP A 225 6.82 6.82 0.87
N ILE A 226 7.25 7.97 0.36
CA ILE A 226 7.85 9.04 1.19
C ILE A 226 6.75 9.86 1.84
N GLY A 227 6.82 10.05 3.14
CA GLY A 227 5.91 10.87 3.93
C GLY A 227 5.63 10.28 5.31
N SER A 228 5.08 11.11 6.18
CA SER A 228 4.51 10.72 7.47
C SER A 228 3.19 9.95 7.28
N PRO A 229 2.61 9.37 8.35
CA PRO A 229 1.28 8.78 8.27
C PRO A 229 0.20 9.76 7.81
N ASP A 230 0.28 11.05 8.21
CA ASP A 230 -0.66 12.09 7.77
C ASP A 230 -0.57 12.37 6.27
N GLU A 231 0.58 12.09 5.66
CA GLU A 231 0.82 12.17 4.22
C GLU A 231 0.59 10.82 3.51
N MET A 232 0.08 9.83 4.23
CA MET A 232 -0.12 8.44 3.76
C MET A 232 1.17 7.79 3.24
N GLY A 233 2.31 8.20 3.79
CA GLY A 233 3.63 7.66 3.47
C GLY A 233 4.07 6.57 4.45
N ALA A 234 5.12 5.87 4.07
CA ALA A 234 5.75 4.81 4.86
C ALA A 234 7.17 5.16 5.31
N VAL A 235 7.69 6.35 4.98
CA VAL A 235 9.03 6.82 5.34
C VAL A 235 8.97 8.24 5.89
N HIS A 236 9.24 8.38 7.18
CA HIS A 236 9.29 9.69 7.82
C HIS A 236 10.68 10.32 7.67
N LEU A 237 10.75 11.46 6.99
CA LEU A 237 12.03 12.11 6.64
C LEU A 237 12.76 12.74 7.84
N ASN A 238 12.03 13.15 8.87
CA ASN A 238 12.56 13.87 10.02
C ASN A 238 12.70 12.99 11.29
N LYS A 239 12.75 11.67 11.14
CA LYS A 239 12.96 10.76 12.26
C LYS A 239 14.46 10.51 12.52
N GLY A 240 14.78 9.87 13.66
CA GLY A 240 16.12 9.41 14.00
C GLY A 240 16.67 8.34 13.03
N CYS A 241 17.87 7.84 13.32
CA CYS A 241 18.58 6.90 12.45
C CYS A 241 17.79 5.59 12.24
N TYR A 242 17.80 5.10 11.02
CA TYR A 242 17.32 3.77 10.60
C TYR A 242 18.15 3.27 9.41
N ARG A 243 18.07 1.96 9.15
CA ARG A 243 18.83 1.33 8.07
C ARG A 243 18.43 1.89 6.70
N GLY A 244 19.40 2.31 5.89
CA GLY A 244 19.18 2.87 4.55
C GLY A 244 18.86 4.37 4.51
N GLN A 245 18.78 5.05 5.66
CA GLN A 245 18.43 6.48 5.76
C GLN A 245 19.31 7.40 4.90
N GLU A 246 20.61 7.12 4.79
CA GLU A 246 21.52 7.98 4.01
C GLU A 246 21.12 8.07 2.54
N THR A 247 20.73 6.95 1.95
CA THR A 247 20.25 6.95 0.54
C THR A 247 18.91 7.68 0.43
N VAL A 248 17.99 7.45 1.36
CA VAL A 248 16.70 8.18 1.40
C VAL A 248 16.94 9.68 1.47
N ALA A 249 17.77 10.14 2.42
CA ALA A 249 18.08 11.56 2.60
C ALA A 249 18.81 12.14 1.37
N ARG A 250 19.75 11.41 0.77
CA ARG A 250 20.48 11.86 -0.44
C ARG A 250 19.52 12.03 -1.62
N VAL A 251 18.64 11.06 -1.90
CA VAL A 251 17.68 11.17 -3.00
C VAL A 251 16.70 12.31 -2.73
N HIS A 252 16.23 12.46 -1.50
CA HIS A 252 15.30 13.53 -1.13
C HIS A 252 15.92 14.92 -1.30
N ASN A 253 17.17 15.14 -0.83
CA ASN A 253 17.80 16.45 -0.75
C ASN A 253 18.53 16.85 -2.02
N LEU A 254 19.17 15.91 -2.72
CA LEU A 254 20.11 16.21 -3.81
C LEU A 254 19.73 15.62 -5.14
N GLY A 255 18.83 14.67 -5.17
CA GLY A 255 18.50 13.91 -6.36
C GLY A 255 17.02 13.88 -6.70
N LYS A 256 16.76 13.27 -7.86
CA LYS A 256 15.43 12.79 -8.24
C LYS A 256 15.55 11.26 -8.32
N PRO A 257 14.50 10.49 -7.94
CA PRO A 257 14.55 9.04 -8.12
C PRO A 257 14.76 8.71 -9.61
N PRO A 258 15.50 7.64 -9.92
CA PRO A 258 15.80 7.30 -11.31
C PRO A 258 14.57 6.84 -12.09
N ARG A 259 13.57 6.29 -11.38
CA ARG A 259 12.31 5.83 -11.94
C ARG A 259 11.15 6.44 -11.16
N GLN A 260 9.95 6.27 -11.66
CA GLN A 260 8.71 6.68 -11.03
C GLN A 260 7.61 5.66 -11.32
N LEU A 261 6.73 5.43 -10.38
CA LEU A 261 5.53 4.62 -10.54
C LEU A 261 4.49 5.42 -11.33
N LEU A 262 4.05 4.87 -12.45
CA LEU A 262 3.05 5.50 -13.32
C LEU A 262 1.89 4.55 -13.56
N LEU A 263 0.72 5.11 -13.82
CA LEU A 263 -0.43 4.43 -14.38
C LEU A 263 -0.32 4.44 -15.91
N LEU A 264 -0.46 3.28 -16.52
CA LEU A 264 -0.49 3.12 -17.96
C LEU A 264 -1.89 2.67 -18.40
N HIS A 265 -2.42 3.30 -19.44
CA HIS A 265 -3.56 2.80 -20.21
C HIS A 265 -3.04 1.89 -21.32
N LEU A 266 -3.53 0.67 -21.38
CA LEU A 266 -3.15 -0.30 -22.40
C LEU A 266 -4.18 -0.30 -23.53
N ASP A 267 -3.74 -0.65 -24.76
CA ASP A 267 -4.66 -0.78 -25.88
C ASP A 267 -5.65 -1.95 -25.65
N GLY A 268 -6.90 -1.60 -25.46
CA GLY A 268 -7.97 -2.56 -25.19
C GLY A 268 -8.31 -3.46 -26.39
N SER A 269 -7.92 -3.07 -27.61
CA SER A 269 -8.16 -3.83 -28.85
C SER A 269 -7.10 -4.93 -29.10
N ALA A 270 -5.96 -4.90 -28.39
CA ALA A 270 -4.92 -5.89 -28.55
C ALA A 270 -5.36 -7.26 -28.00
N ASP A 271 -5.01 -8.33 -28.71
CA ASP A 271 -5.30 -9.72 -28.29
C ASP A 271 -4.43 -10.19 -27.12
N SER A 272 -3.32 -9.48 -26.85
CA SER A 272 -2.38 -9.80 -25.78
C SER A 272 -2.44 -8.77 -24.65
N ARG A 273 -2.09 -9.24 -23.45
CA ARG A 273 -1.88 -8.38 -22.26
C ARG A 273 -0.46 -8.59 -21.76
N PRO A 274 0.24 -7.52 -21.35
CA PRO A 274 1.51 -7.69 -20.67
C PRO A 274 1.32 -8.43 -19.35
N VAL A 275 2.37 -9.06 -18.87
CA VAL A 275 2.43 -9.67 -17.55
C VAL A 275 3.41 -8.93 -16.65
N THR A 276 3.27 -9.09 -15.34
CA THR A 276 4.20 -8.51 -14.35
C THR A 276 5.64 -8.87 -14.70
N GLY A 277 6.49 -7.84 -14.78
CA GLY A 277 7.91 -7.98 -15.12
C GLY A 277 8.24 -7.69 -16.57
N ASP A 278 7.27 -7.67 -17.47
CA ASP A 278 7.51 -7.35 -18.89
C ASP A 278 8.19 -5.98 -19.03
N PRO A 279 9.12 -5.84 -20.01
CA PRO A 279 9.74 -4.56 -20.27
C PRO A 279 8.72 -3.57 -20.88
N VAL A 280 8.78 -2.33 -20.41
CA VAL A 280 8.15 -1.19 -21.09
C VAL A 280 9.21 -0.59 -22.01
N THR A 281 8.88 -0.44 -23.28
CA THR A 281 9.81 0.10 -24.29
C THR A 281 9.28 1.39 -24.93
N ALA A 282 10.21 2.25 -25.34
CA ALA A 282 9.96 3.44 -26.15
C ALA A 282 10.93 3.43 -27.34
N GLY A 283 10.43 3.38 -28.57
CA GLY A 283 11.26 3.27 -29.78
C GLY A 283 12.21 2.07 -29.70
N GLY A 284 11.76 0.93 -29.19
CA GLY A 284 12.53 -0.32 -29.05
C GLY A 284 13.54 -0.34 -27.90
N ARG A 285 13.65 0.71 -27.07
CA ARG A 285 14.57 0.77 -25.92
C ARG A 285 13.80 0.54 -24.62
N ALA A 286 14.30 -0.32 -23.75
CA ALA A 286 13.71 -0.55 -22.43
C ALA A 286 13.81 0.73 -21.56
N VAL A 287 12.65 1.23 -21.16
CA VAL A 287 12.49 2.43 -20.32
C VAL A 287 11.81 2.14 -19.00
N GLY A 288 11.26 0.95 -18.79
CA GLY A 288 10.58 0.57 -17.56
C GLY A 288 10.26 -0.92 -17.49
N ARG A 289 9.48 -1.27 -16.47
CA ARG A 289 8.91 -2.62 -16.29
C ARG A 289 7.45 -2.52 -15.84
N ILE A 290 6.64 -3.47 -16.28
CA ILE A 290 5.26 -3.65 -15.83
C ILE A 290 5.21 -4.21 -14.41
N GLY A 291 4.34 -3.65 -13.60
CA GLY A 291 3.88 -4.20 -12.33
C GLY A 291 2.56 -4.94 -12.49
N THR A 292 1.54 -4.50 -11.76
CA THR A 292 0.18 -5.08 -11.82
C THR A 292 -0.53 -4.67 -13.09
N VAL A 293 -1.16 -5.63 -13.76
CA VAL A 293 -2.06 -5.42 -14.90
C VAL A 293 -3.46 -5.84 -14.50
N VAL A 294 -4.46 -5.01 -14.76
CA VAL A 294 -5.87 -5.28 -14.42
C VAL A 294 -6.82 -4.76 -15.50
N GLU A 295 -8.02 -5.33 -15.53
CA GLU A 295 -9.15 -4.77 -16.28
C GLU A 295 -9.99 -3.92 -15.31
N HIS A 296 -10.01 -2.61 -15.52
CA HIS A 296 -10.81 -1.68 -14.73
C HIS A 296 -12.17 -1.45 -15.41
N PHE A 297 -13.23 -1.33 -14.61
CA PHE A 297 -14.61 -1.26 -15.12
C PHE A 297 -14.88 -0.01 -15.98
N GLU A 298 -14.08 1.02 -15.84
CA GLU A 298 -14.24 2.31 -16.53
C GLU A 298 -13.09 2.58 -17.51
N TYR A 299 -11.85 2.31 -17.10
CA TYR A 299 -10.65 2.58 -17.89
C TYR A 299 -10.27 1.46 -18.85
N GLY A 300 -10.94 0.28 -18.77
CA GLY A 300 -10.48 -0.90 -19.49
C GLY A 300 -9.15 -1.42 -18.93
N PRO A 301 -8.25 -1.94 -19.78
CA PRO A 301 -6.98 -2.48 -19.32
C PRO A 301 -6.02 -1.36 -18.88
N ILE A 302 -5.60 -1.42 -17.62
CA ILE A 302 -4.61 -0.51 -17.03
C ILE A 302 -3.50 -1.29 -16.35
N ALA A 303 -2.36 -0.65 -16.15
CA ALA A 303 -1.24 -1.24 -15.44
C ALA A 303 -0.49 -0.20 -14.61
N LEU A 304 0.09 -0.63 -13.49
CA LEU A 304 1.18 0.11 -12.85
C LEU A 304 2.51 -0.26 -13.51
N ALA A 305 3.39 0.71 -13.67
CA ALA A 305 4.72 0.48 -14.20
C ALA A 305 5.76 1.37 -13.53
N LEU A 306 6.95 0.81 -13.27
CA LEU A 306 8.13 1.59 -12.92
C LEU A 306 8.83 2.05 -14.19
N VAL A 307 8.73 3.35 -14.50
CA VAL A 307 9.28 3.95 -15.73
C VAL A 307 10.41 4.93 -15.39
N LYS A 308 11.46 4.98 -16.21
CA LYS A 308 12.54 5.95 -16.08
C LYS A 308 11.98 7.37 -16.06
N ARG A 309 12.41 8.19 -15.13
CA ARG A 309 11.88 9.54 -14.93
C ARG A 309 12.06 10.49 -16.14
N GLY A 310 13.04 10.24 -16.98
CA GLY A 310 13.30 11.05 -18.19
C GLY A 310 12.37 10.78 -19.38
N VAL A 311 11.41 9.86 -19.26
CA VAL A 311 10.46 9.55 -20.33
C VAL A 311 9.34 10.61 -20.29
N PRO A 312 9.14 11.38 -21.38
CA PRO A 312 8.03 12.33 -21.50
C PRO A 312 6.67 11.65 -21.39
N ALA A 313 5.69 12.34 -20.82
CA ALA A 313 4.36 11.77 -20.61
C ALA A 313 3.59 11.45 -21.91
N ASP A 314 3.92 12.12 -23.00
CA ASP A 314 3.34 11.92 -24.34
C ASP A 314 4.07 10.85 -25.17
N THR A 315 5.06 10.15 -24.58
CA THR A 315 5.81 9.10 -25.27
C THR A 315 4.92 7.89 -25.53
N ALA A 316 4.86 7.44 -26.78
CA ALA A 316 4.27 6.16 -27.13
C ALA A 316 5.10 5.01 -26.55
N LEU A 317 4.47 4.16 -25.77
CA LEU A 317 5.08 3.01 -25.11
C LEU A 317 4.57 1.70 -25.70
N GLU A 318 5.38 0.65 -25.60
CA GLU A 318 5.02 -0.72 -25.98
C GLU A 318 5.41 -1.68 -24.86
N THR A 319 4.56 -2.69 -24.63
CA THR A 319 4.80 -3.72 -23.63
C THR A 319 3.96 -4.96 -23.90
N GLY A 320 4.50 -6.18 -23.77
CA GLY A 320 3.75 -7.44 -23.92
C GLY A 320 3.01 -7.57 -25.27
N GLY A 321 3.51 -6.94 -26.35
CA GLY A 321 2.88 -6.97 -27.67
C GLY A 321 1.72 -5.99 -27.85
N THR A 322 1.47 -5.08 -26.88
CA THR A 322 0.44 -4.05 -26.95
C THR A 322 1.05 -2.64 -26.80
N THR A 323 0.35 -1.62 -27.27
CA THR A 323 0.70 -0.22 -27.03
C THR A 323 0.18 0.24 -25.67
N ALA A 324 0.89 1.21 -25.09
CA ALA A 324 0.51 1.81 -23.81
C ALA A 324 0.71 3.33 -23.82
N ALA A 325 -0.12 4.05 -23.10
CA ALA A 325 -0.02 5.49 -22.88
C ALA A 325 0.09 5.79 -21.37
N ILE A 326 0.94 6.74 -21.02
CA ILE A 326 1.05 7.22 -19.64
C ILE A 326 -0.20 8.04 -19.30
N ASP A 327 -0.83 7.73 -18.15
CA ASP A 327 -1.85 8.60 -17.58
C ASP A 327 -1.19 9.90 -17.07
N PRO A 328 -1.55 11.09 -17.61
CA PRO A 328 -0.93 12.34 -17.19
C PRO A 328 -1.12 12.67 -15.72
N SER A 329 -2.22 12.23 -15.09
CA SER A 329 -2.51 12.47 -13.68
C SER A 329 -1.58 11.69 -12.75
N SER A 330 -0.99 10.60 -13.23
CA SER A 330 -0.03 9.78 -12.49
C SER A 330 1.38 10.36 -12.46
N VAL A 331 1.67 11.34 -13.31
CA VAL A 331 3.00 11.96 -13.38
C VAL A 331 3.18 12.93 -12.20
N PRO A 332 4.15 12.70 -11.30
CA PRO A 332 4.37 13.60 -10.18
C PRO A 332 4.68 15.02 -10.64
N ALA A 333 4.00 16.02 -10.04
CA ALA A 333 4.31 17.43 -10.30
C ALA A 333 5.78 17.72 -9.96
N ASP A 334 6.45 18.50 -10.83
CA ASP A 334 7.90 18.81 -10.71
C ASP A 334 8.18 19.90 -9.65
N ASP A 335 7.17 20.29 -8.86
CA ASP A 335 7.15 21.45 -7.96
C ASP A 335 7.97 21.27 -6.67
N ARG A 336 8.60 20.14 -6.43
CA ARG A 336 9.50 20.01 -5.28
C ARG A 336 10.77 20.81 -5.53
N VAL A 337 10.77 22.06 -5.05
CA VAL A 337 12.01 22.83 -4.86
C VAL A 337 12.89 22.00 -3.92
N GLN A 338 13.93 21.38 -4.48
CA GLN A 338 14.89 20.61 -3.70
C GLN A 338 15.49 21.55 -2.65
N ALA A 339 15.32 21.23 -1.35
CA ALA A 339 15.85 22.08 -0.27
C ALA A 339 17.35 22.38 -0.45
N GLY A 340 18.12 21.42 -0.99
CA GLY A 340 19.52 21.61 -1.34
C GLY A 340 19.75 22.57 -2.52
N ARG A 341 18.86 22.59 -3.53
CA ARG A 341 18.94 23.58 -4.62
C ARG A 341 18.62 24.98 -4.14
N ALA A 342 17.57 25.15 -3.33
CA ALA A 342 17.23 26.42 -2.72
C ALA A 342 18.36 26.95 -1.84
N ALA A 343 19.04 26.09 -1.07
CA ALA A 343 20.21 26.45 -0.28
C ALA A 343 21.41 26.86 -1.17
N ILE A 344 21.68 26.14 -2.25
CA ILE A 344 22.75 26.46 -3.20
C ILE A 344 22.45 27.75 -3.97
N GLU A 345 21.22 28.00 -4.38
CA GLU A 345 20.80 29.23 -5.04
C GLU A 345 20.89 30.44 -4.08
N LYS A 346 20.51 30.25 -2.80
CA LYS A 346 20.65 31.25 -1.75
C LYS A 346 22.12 31.59 -1.44
N LEU A 347 23.02 30.59 -1.51
CA LEU A 347 24.47 30.78 -1.36
C LEU A 347 25.12 31.42 -2.60
N ARG A 348 24.52 31.26 -3.79
CA ARG A 348 25.00 31.87 -5.04
C ARG A 348 24.43 33.26 -5.31
N GLY A 349 23.62 33.81 -4.40
CA GLY A 349 23.11 35.20 -4.48
C GLY A 349 22.13 35.44 -5.64
N ARG A 350 21.37 34.43 -5.99
CA ARG A 350 20.28 34.54 -6.98
C ARG A 350 18.92 34.31 -6.34
#